data_03d6e8682216ee93954a51c0fb2378c3
#
_entry.id   03d6e8682216ee93954a51c0fb2378c3
#
_cell.length_a   1.000
_cell.length_b   1.000
_cell.length_c   1.000
_cell.angle_alpha   90.00
_cell.angle_beta   90.00
_cell.angle_gamma   90.00
#
_symmetry.space_group_name_H-M   'P 1'
#
loop_
_entity.id
_entity.type
_entity.pdbx_description
1 polymer ?
#
loop_
_entity_poly.entity_id
_entity_poly.type
_entity_poly.pdbx_seq_one_letter_code
_entity_poly.pdbx_strand_id
1 'polypeptide(L)'
;MGGLSELEAVLRLSLAFLLGAVLGLERETHDRPAGLRTFILVAVGSTLIMIVSIGLRDLYAGSTGVDPGRIAAQVVTGIGFLGAGTIMHEGPIVRGLTTAAGLWVVAAIGLAVGAGFYLVAAVTTALALVSLTVLAWVERSYFGGKGQVVVNVLSSDVPGQLGRIATALGERGIDIKDIRMSPREDGLVEIELKVKVPPKDAMPGAMQAVASLPGVKSAEYSG
;
A
#
# COMPACT_ATOMS: atom_id res chain seq x y z
N MET A 1 33.83 26.55 15.60
CA MET A 1 32.36 26.39 15.85
C MET A 1 31.69 26.35 14.50
N GLY A 2 31.59 25.19 13.90
CA GLY A 2 30.90 25.00 12.62
C GLY A 2 29.59 24.24 12.85
N GLY A 3 28.69 24.87 13.59
CA GLY A 3 27.32 24.35 13.69
C GLY A 3 26.62 24.41 12.33
N LEU A 4 25.66 23.54 12.11
CA LEU A 4 24.83 23.51 10.91
C LEU A 4 24.23 24.92 10.69
N SER A 5 24.43 25.52 9.50
CA SER A 5 23.81 26.82 9.21
C SER A 5 22.29 26.66 9.08
N GLU A 6 21.54 27.71 9.42
CA GLU A 6 20.08 27.71 9.27
C GLU A 6 19.66 27.42 7.82
N LEU A 7 20.38 27.98 6.85
CA LEU A 7 20.15 27.74 5.44
C LEU A 7 20.32 26.26 5.08
N GLU A 8 21.38 25.63 5.61
CA GLU A 8 21.62 24.20 5.36
C GLU A 8 20.51 23.33 6.01
N ALA A 9 20.05 23.69 7.20
CA ALA A 9 18.94 23.01 7.84
C ALA A 9 17.67 23.09 6.98
N VAL A 10 17.33 24.26 6.46
CA VAL A 10 16.20 24.48 5.55
C VAL A 10 16.35 23.66 4.26
N LEU A 11 17.55 23.64 3.67
CA LEU A 11 17.81 22.83 2.46
C LEU A 11 17.63 21.33 2.73
N ARG A 12 18.08 20.81 3.88
CA ARG A 12 17.89 19.41 4.29
C ARG A 12 16.40 19.08 4.45
N LEU A 13 15.64 19.93 5.13
CA LEU A 13 14.19 19.75 5.30
C LEU A 13 13.45 19.77 3.95
N SER A 14 13.85 20.70 3.05
CA SER A 14 13.28 20.78 1.71
C SER A 14 13.59 19.54 0.85
N LEU A 15 14.83 19.03 0.93
CA LEU A 15 15.21 17.79 0.25
C LEU A 15 14.42 16.59 0.78
N ALA A 16 14.28 16.47 2.09
CA ALA A 16 13.49 15.41 2.71
C ALA A 16 12.01 15.48 2.29
N PHE A 17 11.45 16.70 2.23
CA PHE A 17 10.10 16.90 1.71
C PHE A 17 9.96 16.36 0.28
N LEU A 18 10.89 16.67 -0.61
CA LEU A 18 10.87 16.21 -2.00
C LEU A 18 11.02 14.70 -2.11
N LEU A 19 11.97 14.08 -1.39
CA LEU A 19 12.19 12.64 -1.42
C LEU A 19 10.98 11.88 -0.82
N GLY A 20 10.41 12.41 0.27
CA GLY A 20 9.17 11.87 0.86
C GLY A 20 7.99 12.01 -0.09
N ALA A 21 7.88 13.14 -0.81
CA ALA A 21 6.83 13.36 -1.80
C ALA A 21 6.90 12.37 -2.97
N VAL A 22 8.09 12.08 -3.49
CA VAL A 22 8.27 11.11 -4.59
C VAL A 22 7.72 9.73 -4.21
N LEU A 23 8.07 9.22 -3.03
CA LEU A 23 7.57 7.93 -2.56
C LEU A 23 6.08 7.99 -2.21
N GLY A 24 5.66 9.10 -1.56
CA GLY A 24 4.27 9.28 -1.16
C GLY A 24 3.30 9.43 -2.32
N LEU A 25 3.71 10.06 -3.43
CA LEU A 25 2.90 10.15 -4.66
C LEU A 25 2.63 8.77 -5.25
N GLU A 26 3.63 7.91 -5.29
CA GLU A 26 3.45 6.53 -5.76
C GLU A 26 2.43 5.78 -4.89
N ARG A 27 2.45 5.99 -3.57
CA ARG A 27 1.49 5.38 -2.64
C ARG A 27 0.08 5.93 -2.82
N GLU A 28 -0.05 7.25 -2.98
CA GLU A 28 -1.34 7.93 -3.19
C GLU A 28 -2.00 7.47 -4.48
N THR A 29 -1.26 7.41 -5.59
CA THR A 29 -1.79 6.99 -6.90
C THR A 29 -2.25 5.53 -6.95
N HIS A 30 -1.87 4.71 -5.96
CA HIS A 30 -2.27 3.31 -5.86
C HIS A 30 -3.21 3.02 -4.68
N ASP A 31 -3.87 4.05 -4.12
CA ASP A 31 -4.83 3.93 -3.01
C ASP A 31 -4.30 3.11 -1.82
N ARG A 32 -3.04 3.40 -1.40
CA ARG A 32 -2.41 2.70 -0.27
C ARG A 32 -2.75 3.36 1.07
N PRO A 33 -2.78 2.61 2.20
CA PRO A 33 -3.21 3.12 3.51
C PRO A 33 -2.45 4.36 4.00
N ALA A 34 -1.18 4.54 3.60
CA ALA A 34 -0.41 5.76 3.86
C ALA A 34 0.06 6.33 2.52
N GLY A 35 -0.35 7.56 2.22
CA GLY A 35 -0.09 8.27 0.97
C GLY A 35 0.88 9.46 1.13
N LEU A 36 0.74 10.43 0.24
CA LEU A 36 1.62 11.58 0.06
C LEU A 36 1.91 12.34 1.36
N ARG A 37 0.87 12.73 2.09
CA ARG A 37 1.00 13.54 3.32
C ARG A 37 1.78 12.79 4.40
N THR A 38 1.49 11.51 4.59
CA THR A 38 2.12 10.68 5.61
C THR A 38 3.61 10.52 5.34
N PHE A 39 3.98 10.19 4.10
CA PHE A 39 5.38 10.01 3.72
C PHE A 39 6.20 11.30 3.84
N ILE A 40 5.64 12.45 3.42
CA ILE A 40 6.29 13.77 3.59
C ILE A 40 6.52 14.06 5.07
N LEU A 41 5.50 13.93 5.91
CA LEU A 41 5.58 14.25 7.34
C LEU A 41 6.60 13.37 8.07
N VAL A 42 6.66 12.08 7.73
CA VAL A 42 7.65 11.16 8.30
C VAL A 42 9.07 11.53 7.86
N ALA A 43 9.29 11.82 6.56
CA ALA A 43 10.60 12.23 6.05
C ALA A 43 11.10 13.51 6.73
N VAL A 44 10.26 14.56 6.73
CA VAL A 44 10.60 15.87 7.30
C VAL A 44 10.81 15.78 8.82
N GLY A 45 9.92 15.06 9.53
CA GLY A 45 10.03 14.85 10.97
C GLY A 45 11.30 14.11 11.36
N SER A 46 11.64 13.05 10.64
CA SER A 46 12.89 12.29 10.86
C SER A 46 14.13 13.14 10.59
N THR A 47 14.10 13.95 9.53
CA THR A 47 15.18 14.90 9.20
C THR A 47 15.36 15.94 10.30
N LEU A 48 14.29 16.54 10.78
CA LEU A 48 14.31 17.51 11.88
C LEU A 48 14.91 16.88 13.14
N ILE A 49 14.47 15.69 13.52
CA ILE A 49 14.98 14.99 14.70
C ILE A 49 16.49 14.74 14.58
N MET A 50 16.98 14.36 13.40
CA MET A 50 18.43 14.16 13.18
C MET A 50 19.21 15.47 13.25
N ILE A 51 18.70 16.56 12.66
CA ILE A 51 19.30 17.91 12.77
C ILE A 51 19.40 18.34 14.22
N VAL A 52 18.32 18.21 15.01
CA VAL A 52 18.30 18.52 16.44
C VAL A 52 19.30 17.65 17.20
N SER A 53 19.39 16.38 16.88
CA SER A 53 20.31 15.44 17.52
C SER A 53 21.78 15.83 17.32
N ILE A 54 22.14 16.27 16.10
CA ILE A 54 23.48 16.78 15.78
C ILE A 54 23.72 18.13 16.51
N GLY A 55 22.75 19.03 16.48
CA GLY A 55 22.85 20.33 17.13
C GLY A 55 23.03 20.22 18.66
N LEU A 56 22.37 19.28 19.32
CA LEU A 56 22.56 19.00 20.74
C LEU A 56 23.96 18.49 21.05
N ARG A 57 24.52 17.59 20.21
CA ARG A 57 25.92 17.15 20.35
C ARG A 57 26.88 18.34 20.30
N ASP A 58 26.68 19.26 19.34
CA ASP A 58 27.56 20.41 19.14
C ASP A 58 27.40 21.42 20.28
N LEU A 59 26.20 21.62 20.82
CA LEU A 59 25.91 22.46 21.95
C LEU A 59 26.58 21.96 23.25
N TYR A 60 26.62 20.62 23.44
CA TYR A 60 27.18 19.98 24.63
C TYR A 60 28.55 19.31 24.36
N ALA A 61 29.32 19.81 23.36
CA ALA A 61 30.56 19.17 22.88
C ALA A 61 31.67 19.04 23.97
N GLY A 62 31.53 19.65 25.13
CA GLY A 62 32.42 19.47 26.28
C GLY A 62 31.96 18.45 27.31
N SER A 63 30.77 17.89 27.17
CA SER A 63 30.17 16.95 28.11
C SER A 63 30.39 15.50 27.66
N THR A 64 30.89 14.65 28.57
CA THR A 64 31.00 13.22 28.31
C THR A 64 29.61 12.60 28.32
N GLY A 65 29.23 11.92 27.22
CA GLY A 65 28.01 11.11 27.15
C GLY A 65 26.90 11.61 26.26
N VAL A 66 27.07 12.69 25.49
CA VAL A 66 26.09 13.10 24.47
C VAL A 66 26.30 12.30 23.19
N ASP A 67 25.45 11.33 22.97
CA ASP A 67 25.43 10.50 21.74
C ASP A 67 24.31 10.98 20.81
N PRO A 68 24.64 11.55 19.62
CA PRO A 68 23.67 11.99 18.66
C PRO A 68 22.82 10.84 18.09
N GLY A 69 23.29 9.60 18.16
CA GLY A 69 22.55 8.42 17.73
C GLY A 69 21.33 8.11 18.61
N ARG A 70 21.34 8.48 19.87
CA ARG A 70 20.28 8.11 20.83
C ARG A 70 18.90 8.67 20.46
N ILE A 71 18.84 9.95 20.07
CA ILE A 71 17.58 10.59 19.68
C ILE A 71 17.12 10.03 18.32
N ALA A 72 18.04 9.89 17.36
CA ALA A 72 17.76 9.31 16.07
C ALA A 72 17.27 7.85 16.16
N ALA A 73 17.82 7.06 17.10
CA ALA A 73 17.37 5.68 17.34
C ALA A 73 15.90 5.60 17.77
N GLN A 74 15.38 6.62 18.46
CA GLN A 74 13.96 6.65 18.84
C GLN A 74 13.03 6.82 17.63
N VAL A 75 13.49 7.43 16.54
CA VAL A 75 12.73 7.48 15.28
C VAL A 75 12.52 6.07 14.74
N VAL A 76 13.58 5.25 14.72
CA VAL A 76 13.54 3.86 14.25
C VAL A 76 12.57 3.00 15.08
N THR A 77 12.57 3.23 16.39
CA THR A 77 11.62 2.55 17.29
C THR A 77 10.19 3.09 17.11
N GLY A 78 10.03 4.40 17.08
CA GLY A 78 8.73 5.08 17.02
C GLY A 78 7.98 4.85 15.70
N ILE A 79 8.69 4.75 14.57
CA ILE A 79 8.06 4.49 13.28
C ILE A 79 7.38 3.12 13.24
N GLY A 80 7.79 2.18 14.06
CA GLY A 80 7.16 0.87 14.19
C GLY A 80 5.68 0.97 14.61
N PHE A 81 5.33 1.95 15.45
CA PHE A 81 3.94 2.21 15.84
C PHE A 81 3.08 2.68 14.65
N LEU A 82 3.59 3.61 13.83
CA LEU A 82 2.91 4.07 12.62
C LEU A 82 2.80 2.94 11.59
N GLY A 83 3.88 2.17 11.43
CA GLY A 83 3.88 0.99 10.56
C GLY A 83 2.82 -0.02 10.98
N ALA A 84 2.73 -0.36 12.25
CA ALA A 84 1.71 -1.26 12.78
C ALA A 84 0.29 -0.73 12.53
N GLY A 85 0.08 0.59 12.63
CA GLY A 85 -1.19 1.24 12.33
C GLY A 85 -1.65 1.12 10.87
N THR A 86 -0.75 0.76 9.95
CA THR A 86 -1.11 0.53 8.53
C THR A 86 -1.37 -0.94 8.20
N ILE A 87 -1.10 -1.86 9.14
CA ILE A 87 -1.30 -3.29 8.93
C ILE A 87 -2.72 -3.66 9.37
N MET A 88 -3.49 -4.16 8.43
CA MET A 88 -4.89 -4.56 8.65
C MET A 88 -5.04 -6.07 8.43
N HIS A 89 -5.80 -6.71 9.31
CA HIS A 89 -6.19 -8.10 9.20
C HIS A 89 -7.65 -8.19 8.72
N GLU A 90 -7.86 -8.78 7.55
CA GLU A 90 -9.18 -9.07 6.99
C GLU A 90 -9.34 -10.60 6.89
N GLY A 91 -9.76 -11.25 7.97
CA GLY A 91 -9.79 -12.70 8.07
C GLY A 91 -8.37 -13.30 7.92
N PRO A 92 -8.14 -14.21 6.98
CA PRO A 92 -6.80 -14.81 6.76
C PRO A 92 -5.83 -13.90 5.98
N ILE A 93 -6.30 -12.75 5.50
CA ILE A 93 -5.50 -11.84 4.65
C ILE A 93 -4.91 -10.72 5.49
N VAL A 94 -3.61 -10.49 5.33
CA VAL A 94 -2.89 -9.37 5.95
C VAL A 94 -2.56 -8.35 4.86
N ARG A 95 -3.01 -7.10 5.05
CA ARG A 95 -2.73 -5.97 4.15
C ARG A 95 -1.87 -4.92 4.84
N GLY A 96 -1.20 -4.07 4.06
CA GLY A 96 -0.45 -2.92 4.58
C GLY A 96 1.02 -3.20 4.91
N LEU A 97 1.53 -4.43 4.81
CA LEU A 97 2.93 -4.77 5.12
C LEU A 97 3.93 -3.94 4.29
N THR A 98 3.71 -3.81 2.98
CA THR A 98 4.56 -2.99 2.10
C THR A 98 4.49 -1.51 2.48
N THR A 99 3.33 -1.01 2.90
CA THR A 99 3.16 0.37 3.38
C THR A 99 3.93 0.60 4.67
N ALA A 100 3.86 -0.33 5.62
CA ALA A 100 4.61 -0.28 6.87
C ALA A 100 6.14 -0.27 6.62
N ALA A 101 6.62 -1.13 5.73
CA ALA A 101 8.02 -1.14 5.30
C ALA A 101 8.43 0.17 4.62
N GLY A 102 7.56 0.74 3.76
CA GLY A 102 7.78 2.03 3.11
C GLY A 102 7.90 3.19 4.10
N LEU A 103 7.07 3.23 5.15
CA LEU A 103 7.16 4.22 6.22
C LEU A 103 8.49 4.09 6.98
N TRP A 104 8.96 2.88 7.23
CA TRP A 104 10.25 2.64 7.87
C TRP A 104 11.41 3.14 7.01
N VAL A 105 11.38 2.86 5.69
CA VAL A 105 12.38 3.32 4.74
C VAL A 105 12.39 4.84 4.60
N VAL A 106 11.23 5.49 4.50
CA VAL A 106 11.17 6.96 4.37
C VAL A 106 11.65 7.68 5.64
N ALA A 107 11.43 7.09 6.82
CA ALA A 107 12.02 7.59 8.05
C ALA A 107 13.56 7.51 8.03
N ALA A 108 14.12 6.39 7.57
CA ALA A 108 15.56 6.22 7.40
C ALA A 108 16.15 7.21 6.37
N ILE A 109 15.46 7.46 5.25
CA ILE A 109 15.81 8.49 4.26
C ILE A 109 15.87 9.87 4.94
N GLY A 110 14.88 10.22 5.75
CA GLY A 110 14.85 11.47 6.50
C GLY A 110 16.03 11.60 7.45
N LEU A 111 16.36 10.56 8.21
CA LEU A 111 17.55 10.53 9.08
C LEU A 111 18.84 10.71 8.27
N ALA A 112 18.96 10.06 7.13
CA ALA A 112 20.14 10.18 6.24
C ALA A 112 20.30 11.60 5.70
N VAL A 113 19.21 12.23 5.25
CA VAL A 113 19.23 13.64 4.81
C VAL A 113 19.62 14.57 5.96
N GLY A 114 19.02 14.37 7.15
CA GLY A 114 19.35 15.13 8.36
C GLY A 114 20.80 14.99 8.79
N ALA A 115 21.41 13.84 8.55
CA ALA A 115 22.83 13.58 8.80
C ALA A 115 23.78 14.10 7.70
N GLY A 116 23.24 14.57 6.55
CA GLY A 116 24.03 15.06 5.42
C GLY A 116 24.43 13.97 4.41
N PHE A 117 23.91 12.74 4.51
CA PHE A 117 24.15 11.64 3.57
C PHE A 117 23.22 11.71 2.35
N TYR A 118 23.30 12.79 1.59
CA TYR A 118 22.37 13.09 0.49
C TYR A 118 22.36 12.04 -0.61
N LEU A 119 23.56 11.59 -1.03
CA LEU A 119 23.67 10.55 -2.07
C LEU A 119 23.02 9.23 -1.61
N VAL A 120 23.29 8.83 -0.37
CA VAL A 120 22.68 7.60 0.19
C VAL A 120 21.17 7.72 0.25
N ALA A 121 20.65 8.87 0.68
CA ALA A 121 19.21 9.13 0.72
C ALA A 121 18.60 9.07 -0.69
N ALA A 122 19.22 9.70 -1.68
CA ALA A 122 18.74 9.70 -3.07
C ALA A 122 18.74 8.28 -3.68
N VAL A 123 19.83 7.52 -3.50
CA VAL A 123 19.92 6.12 -3.96
C VAL A 123 18.87 5.25 -3.26
N THR A 124 18.71 5.39 -1.95
CA THR A 124 17.69 4.63 -1.20
C THR A 124 16.28 4.95 -1.69
N THR A 125 15.99 6.24 -1.97
CA THR A 125 14.70 6.65 -2.56
C THR A 125 14.47 6.00 -3.92
N ALA A 126 15.49 5.99 -4.79
CA ALA A 126 15.40 5.36 -6.11
C ALA A 126 15.15 3.84 -5.99
N LEU A 127 15.89 3.16 -5.12
CA LEU A 127 15.71 1.72 -4.87
C LEU A 127 14.33 1.40 -4.28
N ALA A 128 13.85 2.22 -3.34
CA ALA A 128 12.51 2.09 -2.80
C ALA A 128 11.44 2.26 -3.88
N LEU A 129 11.58 3.28 -4.73
CA LEU A 129 10.65 3.53 -5.84
C LEU A 129 10.64 2.35 -6.84
N VAL A 130 11.81 1.84 -7.21
CA VAL A 130 11.93 0.63 -8.05
C VAL A 130 11.23 -0.56 -7.39
N SER A 131 11.44 -0.77 -6.11
CA SER A 131 10.79 -1.86 -5.37
C SER A 131 9.27 -1.72 -5.38
N LEU A 132 8.75 -0.52 -5.17
CA LEU A 132 7.31 -0.26 -5.08
C LEU A 132 6.60 -0.31 -6.44
N THR A 133 7.31 0.01 -7.54
CA THR A 133 6.74 0.06 -8.90
C THR A 133 7.09 -1.17 -9.72
N VAL A 134 8.40 -1.41 -9.97
CA VAL A 134 8.87 -2.46 -10.89
C VAL A 134 8.62 -3.85 -10.31
N LEU A 135 8.98 -4.09 -9.02
CA LEU A 135 8.70 -5.39 -8.41
C LEU A 135 7.20 -5.67 -8.32
N ALA A 136 6.38 -4.67 -8.01
CA ALA A 136 4.93 -4.81 -8.01
C ALA A 136 4.38 -5.13 -9.41
N TRP A 137 4.99 -4.60 -10.46
CA TRP A 137 4.65 -4.96 -11.84
C TRP A 137 5.09 -6.39 -12.17
N VAL A 138 6.33 -6.78 -11.81
CA VAL A 138 6.85 -8.14 -11.97
C VAL A 138 5.97 -9.14 -11.22
N GLU A 139 5.63 -8.86 -9.97
CA GLU A 139 4.76 -9.70 -9.16
C GLU A 139 3.40 -9.90 -9.82
N ARG A 140 2.77 -8.84 -10.30
CA ARG A 140 1.52 -8.93 -11.07
C ARG A 140 1.67 -9.69 -12.39
N SER A 141 2.81 -9.52 -13.08
CA SER A 141 3.04 -10.14 -14.39
C SER A 141 3.41 -11.62 -14.29
N TYR A 142 4.16 -12.04 -13.27
CA TYR A 142 4.68 -13.40 -13.13
C TYR A 142 3.95 -14.22 -12.07
N PHE A 143 3.49 -13.59 -10.96
CA PHE A 143 2.85 -14.25 -9.83
C PHE A 143 1.40 -13.80 -9.61
N GLY A 144 1.02 -12.61 -10.13
CA GLY A 144 -0.37 -12.17 -10.18
C GLY A 144 -1.14 -13.19 -10.97
N GLY A 145 -2.09 -13.83 -10.31
CA GLY A 145 -2.79 -15.03 -10.77
C GLY A 145 -3.13 -14.99 -12.25
N LYS A 146 -2.30 -15.64 -13.04
CA LYS A 146 -2.71 -16.09 -14.38
C LYS A 146 -3.96 -16.89 -14.15
N GLY A 147 -5.10 -16.21 -14.21
CA GLY A 147 -6.33 -16.93 -14.23
C GLY A 147 -7.39 -16.56 -13.20
N GLN A 148 -7.49 -15.33 -12.72
CA GLN A 148 -8.68 -14.89 -12.01
C GLN A 148 -9.39 -13.78 -12.78
N VAL A 149 -10.68 -13.95 -12.98
CA VAL A 149 -11.60 -12.95 -13.52
C VAL A 149 -12.56 -12.60 -12.39
N VAL A 150 -12.90 -11.34 -12.27
CA VAL A 150 -13.93 -10.88 -11.34
C VAL A 150 -15.25 -10.82 -12.09
N VAL A 151 -16.23 -11.56 -11.58
CA VAL A 151 -17.61 -11.55 -12.06
C VAL A 151 -18.46 -10.79 -11.06
N ASN A 152 -19.08 -9.69 -11.51
CA ASN A 152 -20.00 -8.89 -10.73
C ASN A 152 -21.42 -9.23 -11.14
N VAL A 153 -22.24 -9.67 -10.19
CA VAL A 153 -23.65 -10.00 -10.42
C VAL A 153 -24.51 -9.16 -9.50
N LEU A 154 -25.43 -8.40 -10.08
CA LEU A 154 -26.49 -7.71 -9.34
C LEU A 154 -27.75 -8.56 -9.38
N SER A 155 -28.25 -8.97 -8.23
CA SER A 155 -29.39 -9.87 -8.14
C SER A 155 -30.30 -9.54 -6.98
N SER A 156 -31.54 -10.04 -7.01
CA SER A 156 -32.46 -9.98 -5.86
C SER A 156 -31.90 -10.79 -4.70
N ASP A 157 -31.99 -10.23 -3.49
CA ASP A 157 -31.55 -10.91 -2.26
C ASP A 157 -32.63 -11.91 -1.80
N VAL A 158 -32.59 -13.12 -2.36
CA VAL A 158 -33.50 -14.19 -2.02
C VAL A 158 -32.76 -15.48 -1.68
N PRO A 159 -33.26 -16.28 -0.75
CA PRO A 159 -32.62 -17.55 -0.38
C PRO A 159 -32.34 -18.44 -1.58
N GLY A 160 -31.12 -19.00 -1.64
CA GLY A 160 -30.68 -19.90 -2.70
C GLY A 160 -30.18 -19.22 -3.98
N GLN A 161 -30.23 -17.89 -4.10
CA GLN A 161 -29.80 -17.18 -5.30
C GLN A 161 -28.31 -17.37 -5.60
N LEU A 162 -27.45 -17.25 -4.59
CA LEU A 162 -26.02 -17.54 -4.71
C LEU A 162 -25.77 -18.99 -5.21
N GLY A 163 -26.53 -19.96 -4.68
CA GLY A 163 -26.43 -21.35 -5.10
C GLY A 163 -26.74 -21.55 -6.60
N ARG A 164 -27.79 -20.88 -7.09
CA ARG A 164 -28.14 -20.90 -8.53
C ARG A 164 -27.05 -20.31 -9.41
N ILE A 165 -26.49 -19.17 -9.01
CA ILE A 165 -25.39 -18.52 -9.71
C ILE A 165 -24.15 -19.43 -9.71
N ALA A 166 -23.78 -19.99 -8.55
CA ALA A 166 -22.62 -20.86 -8.41
C ALA A 166 -22.79 -22.15 -9.26
N THR A 167 -23.98 -22.74 -9.30
CA THR A 167 -24.28 -23.91 -10.14
C THR A 167 -24.14 -23.58 -11.60
N ALA A 168 -24.68 -22.46 -12.07
CA ALA A 168 -24.60 -22.03 -13.47
C ALA A 168 -23.16 -21.78 -13.94
N LEU A 169 -22.28 -21.30 -13.06
CA LEU A 169 -20.86 -21.17 -13.32
C LEU A 169 -20.14 -22.51 -13.31
N GLY A 170 -20.43 -23.37 -12.31
CA GLY A 170 -19.80 -24.67 -12.14
C GLY A 170 -20.11 -25.65 -13.28
N GLU A 171 -21.35 -25.66 -13.80
CA GLU A 171 -21.75 -26.45 -14.98
C GLU A 171 -20.94 -26.11 -16.25
N ARG A 172 -20.31 -24.92 -16.28
CA ARG A 172 -19.43 -24.47 -17.36
C ARG A 172 -17.95 -24.60 -17.02
N GLY A 173 -17.63 -25.33 -15.95
CA GLY A 173 -16.26 -25.58 -15.53
C GLY A 173 -15.55 -24.37 -14.92
N ILE A 174 -16.32 -23.36 -14.48
CA ILE A 174 -15.76 -22.16 -13.84
C ILE A 174 -15.66 -22.41 -12.33
N ASP A 175 -14.43 -22.38 -11.83
CA ASP A 175 -14.10 -22.61 -10.42
C ASP A 175 -14.08 -21.28 -9.66
N ILE A 176 -14.97 -21.16 -8.67
CA ILE A 176 -15.11 -19.97 -7.80
C ILE A 176 -14.07 -20.07 -6.68
N LYS A 177 -13.26 -19.03 -6.52
CA LYS A 177 -12.18 -18.96 -5.52
C LYS A 177 -12.51 -18.09 -4.32
N ASP A 178 -13.30 -17.03 -4.55
CA ASP A 178 -13.69 -16.08 -3.49
C ASP A 178 -15.05 -15.50 -3.82
N ILE A 179 -15.83 -15.17 -2.80
CA ILE A 179 -17.18 -14.61 -2.92
C ILE A 179 -17.30 -13.46 -1.92
N ARG A 180 -17.75 -12.31 -2.43
CA ARG A 180 -18.15 -11.18 -1.60
C ARG A 180 -19.59 -10.81 -1.91
N MET A 181 -20.37 -10.53 -0.87
CA MET A 181 -21.74 -10.09 -1.02
C MET A 181 -21.90 -8.76 -0.29
N SER A 182 -22.46 -7.79 -0.99
CA SER A 182 -22.75 -6.46 -0.46
C SER A 182 -24.25 -6.18 -0.61
N PRO A 183 -25.03 -6.23 0.48
CA PRO A 183 -26.44 -5.89 0.43
C PRO A 183 -26.65 -4.42 0.02
N ARG A 184 -27.70 -4.14 -0.76
CA ARG A 184 -28.14 -2.80 -1.13
C ARG A 184 -29.50 -2.47 -0.51
N GLU A 185 -29.76 -1.18 -0.33
CA GLU A 185 -31.00 -0.70 0.30
C GLU A 185 -32.28 -0.98 -0.53
N ASP A 186 -32.12 -1.29 -1.81
CA ASP A 186 -33.19 -1.57 -2.76
C ASP A 186 -33.65 -3.04 -2.80
N GLY A 187 -33.24 -3.86 -1.83
CA GLY A 187 -33.56 -5.30 -1.77
C GLY A 187 -32.79 -6.13 -2.79
N LEU A 188 -31.75 -5.55 -3.37
CA LEU A 188 -30.79 -6.22 -4.23
C LEU A 188 -29.51 -6.55 -3.44
N VAL A 189 -28.73 -7.48 -3.99
CA VAL A 189 -27.42 -7.84 -3.50
C VAL A 189 -26.42 -7.77 -4.67
N GLU A 190 -25.30 -7.13 -4.43
CA GLU A 190 -24.16 -7.14 -5.33
C GLU A 190 -23.24 -8.30 -4.92
N ILE A 191 -23.02 -9.23 -5.84
CA ILE A 191 -22.21 -10.44 -5.62
C ILE A 191 -20.98 -10.35 -6.50
N GLU A 192 -19.82 -10.17 -5.88
CA GLU A 192 -18.51 -10.22 -6.51
C GLU A 192 -17.94 -11.63 -6.37
N LEU A 193 -17.70 -12.29 -7.50
CA LEU A 193 -17.15 -13.63 -7.56
C LEU A 193 -15.77 -13.59 -8.23
N LYS A 194 -14.73 -14.02 -7.51
CA LYS A 194 -13.42 -14.25 -8.13
C LYS A 194 -13.37 -15.66 -8.64
N VAL A 195 -13.28 -15.79 -9.96
CA VAL A 195 -13.27 -17.09 -10.62
C VAL A 195 -11.91 -17.35 -11.27
N LYS A 196 -11.50 -18.62 -11.32
CA LYS A 196 -10.30 -19.00 -12.06
C LYS A 196 -10.59 -18.79 -13.56
N VAL A 197 -9.61 -18.21 -14.32
CA VAL A 197 -9.80 -17.98 -15.76
C VAL A 197 -10.20 -19.29 -16.43
N PRO A 198 -11.41 -19.34 -17.00
CA PRO A 198 -11.85 -20.50 -17.76
C PRO A 198 -11.17 -20.49 -19.15
N PRO A 199 -11.27 -21.57 -19.93
CA PRO A 199 -10.92 -21.56 -21.35
C PRO A 199 -11.59 -20.38 -22.06
N LYS A 200 -10.91 -19.76 -23.03
CA LYS A 200 -11.29 -18.48 -23.67
C LYS A 200 -12.76 -18.38 -24.11
N ASP A 201 -13.41 -19.51 -24.39
CA ASP A 201 -14.79 -19.57 -24.92
C ASP A 201 -15.85 -19.80 -23.82
N ALA A 202 -15.47 -20.06 -22.57
CA ALA A 202 -16.43 -20.41 -21.52
C ALA A 202 -17.11 -19.19 -20.87
N MET A 203 -16.44 -18.02 -20.81
CA MET A 203 -16.96 -16.84 -20.12
C MET A 203 -18.22 -16.24 -20.76
N PRO A 204 -18.28 -16.01 -22.09
CA PRO A 204 -19.49 -15.43 -22.69
C PRO A 204 -20.73 -16.31 -22.43
N GLY A 205 -20.61 -17.63 -22.58
CA GLY A 205 -21.70 -18.58 -22.31
C GLY A 205 -22.08 -18.64 -20.84
N ALA A 206 -21.12 -18.52 -19.94
CA ALA A 206 -21.37 -18.49 -18.50
C ALA A 206 -22.12 -17.20 -18.08
N MET A 207 -21.69 -16.05 -18.62
CA MET A 207 -22.36 -14.78 -18.35
C MET A 207 -23.79 -14.76 -18.86
N GLN A 208 -24.04 -15.29 -20.05
CA GLN A 208 -25.39 -15.42 -20.59
C GLN A 208 -26.29 -16.30 -19.70
N ALA A 209 -25.72 -17.42 -19.21
CA ALA A 209 -26.49 -18.29 -18.31
C ALA A 209 -26.77 -17.64 -16.96
N VAL A 210 -25.82 -16.96 -16.35
CA VAL A 210 -26.03 -16.20 -15.10
C VAL A 210 -27.04 -15.09 -15.33
N ALA A 211 -26.94 -14.34 -16.41
CA ALA A 211 -27.89 -13.26 -16.74
C ALA A 211 -29.33 -13.76 -16.98
N SER A 212 -29.49 -15.02 -17.43
CA SER A 212 -30.81 -15.64 -17.65
C SER A 212 -31.47 -16.18 -16.38
N LEU A 213 -30.77 -16.21 -15.24
CA LEU A 213 -31.34 -16.70 -13.99
C LEU A 213 -32.42 -15.76 -13.44
N PRO A 214 -33.52 -16.30 -12.90
CA PRO A 214 -34.56 -15.50 -12.26
C PRO A 214 -33.96 -14.66 -11.11
N GLY A 215 -34.25 -13.35 -11.11
CA GLY A 215 -33.79 -12.43 -10.07
C GLY A 215 -32.43 -11.76 -10.39
N VAL A 216 -31.67 -12.18 -11.38
CA VAL A 216 -30.48 -11.48 -11.84
C VAL A 216 -30.86 -10.25 -12.67
N LYS A 217 -30.27 -9.09 -12.34
CA LYS A 217 -30.50 -7.81 -13.04
C LYS A 217 -29.37 -7.49 -14.02
N SER A 218 -28.14 -7.75 -13.62
CA SER A 218 -26.95 -7.65 -14.49
C SER A 218 -25.90 -8.65 -14.08
N ALA A 219 -25.08 -9.07 -15.05
CA ALA A 219 -23.89 -9.91 -14.85
C ALA A 219 -22.81 -9.41 -15.78
N GLU A 220 -21.68 -8.98 -15.21
CA GLU A 220 -20.55 -8.43 -15.92
C GLU A 220 -19.27 -9.09 -15.45
N TYR A 221 -18.23 -9.11 -16.28
CA TYR A 221 -16.92 -9.61 -15.87
C TYR A 221 -15.82 -8.63 -16.29
N SER A 222 -14.81 -8.51 -15.42
CA SER A 222 -13.59 -7.74 -15.68
C SER A 222 -12.38 -8.66 -15.53
N GLY A 223 -11.50 -8.66 -16.50
CA GLY A 223 -10.29 -9.46 -16.51
C GLY A 223 -9.15 -8.75 -17.19
#